data_388b60c2fddd969906cf0340c2b65bb6
#
_entry.id   388b60c2fddd969906cf0340c2b65bb6
#
_cell.length_a   1.000
_cell.length_b   1.000
_cell.length_c   1.000
_cell.angle_alpha   90.00
_cell.angle_beta   90.00
_cell.angle_gamma   90.00
#
_symmetry.space_group_name_H-M   'P 1'
#
loop_
_entity.id
_entity.type
_entity.pdbx_description
1 polymer ?
#
loop_
_entity_poly.entity_id
_entity_poly.type
_entity_poly.pdbx_seq_one_letter_code
_entity_poly.pdbx_strand_id
1 'polypeptide(L)'
;MSAPSHPLQRIAPGGAEALFRLFQLYYYEGSDWADEDIGPDGLFDASPEQIADYINDAAKGAYWIMKNGALAGFVVTEPFTLPNGSVAEEVADLFILKRYRRQGLALEAVHALARTFTGPWLVAVFRADARAGAFWQRLFAMLPPNSVRSYDNPNLPDLLQHAINDADHQAPFMTSTT
;
A
#
# COMPACT_ATOMS: atom_id res chain seq x y z
N MET A 1 12.30 -5.06 30.67
CA MET A 1 12.49 -5.25 29.20
C MET A 1 11.10 -5.22 28.58
N SER A 2 10.73 -4.10 27.94
CA SER A 2 9.45 -4.04 27.20
C SER A 2 9.53 -5.01 26.02
N ALA A 3 8.49 -5.82 25.84
CA ALA A 3 8.35 -6.63 24.64
C ALA A 3 8.55 -5.77 23.40
N PRO A 4 9.18 -6.26 22.33
CA PRO A 4 9.29 -5.51 21.09
C PRO A 4 7.87 -5.14 20.64
N SER A 5 7.57 -3.85 20.62
CA SER A 5 6.27 -3.36 20.14
C SER A 5 6.14 -3.78 18.68
N HIS A 6 5.08 -4.51 18.37
CA HIS A 6 4.78 -4.87 16.99
C HIS A 6 4.73 -3.57 16.15
N PRO A 7 5.39 -3.51 14.99
CA PRO A 7 5.46 -2.28 14.20
C PRO A 7 4.09 -1.82 13.69
N LEU A 8 3.10 -2.72 13.63
CA LEU A 8 1.73 -2.45 13.16
C LEU A 8 0.73 -2.54 14.31
N GLN A 9 -0.16 -1.57 14.36
CA GLN A 9 -1.32 -1.55 15.25
C GLN A 9 -2.58 -1.35 14.42
N ARG A 10 -3.54 -2.29 14.49
CA ARG A 10 -4.84 -2.14 13.80
C ARG A 10 -5.51 -0.84 14.23
N ILE A 11 -6.02 -0.07 13.28
CA ILE A 11 -6.73 1.20 13.57
C ILE A 11 -8.13 0.86 14.07
N ALA A 12 -8.48 1.39 15.24
CA ALA A 12 -9.84 1.29 15.76
C ALA A 12 -10.77 2.30 15.05
N PRO A 13 -12.10 2.10 15.07
CA PRO A 13 -13.07 2.99 14.41
C PRO A 13 -12.91 4.47 14.75
N GLY A 14 -12.52 4.82 15.99
CA GLY A 14 -12.23 6.20 16.39
C GLY A 14 -10.98 6.82 15.73
N GLY A 15 -10.22 6.05 14.97
CA GLY A 15 -9.02 6.53 14.26
C GLY A 15 -9.28 7.06 12.84
N ALA A 16 -10.50 6.99 12.33
CA ALA A 16 -10.83 7.33 10.94
C ALA A 16 -10.46 8.77 10.58
N GLU A 17 -10.77 9.73 11.45
CA GLU A 17 -10.41 11.14 11.21
C GLU A 17 -8.90 11.37 11.18
N ALA A 18 -8.14 10.72 12.05
CA ALA A 18 -6.69 10.80 12.06
C ALA A 18 -6.09 10.16 10.79
N LEU A 19 -6.64 9.03 10.34
CA LEU A 19 -6.26 8.40 9.10
C LEU A 19 -6.53 9.31 7.91
N PHE A 20 -7.72 9.90 7.82
CA PHE A 20 -8.06 10.86 6.77
C PHE A 20 -7.07 12.04 6.70
N ARG A 21 -6.69 12.61 7.86
CA ARG A 21 -5.69 13.69 7.90
C ARG A 21 -4.31 13.25 7.41
N LEU A 22 -3.90 12.00 7.68
CA LEU A 22 -2.65 11.49 7.17
C LEU A 22 -2.72 11.19 5.66
N PHE A 23 -3.87 10.80 5.13
CA PHE A 23 -4.08 10.68 3.69
C PHE A 23 -3.92 12.02 2.98
N GLN A 24 -4.36 13.13 3.57
CA GLN A 24 -4.12 14.48 3.00
C GLN A 24 -2.62 14.79 2.87
N LEU A 25 -1.80 14.40 3.84
CA LEU A 25 -0.34 14.54 3.75
C LEU A 25 0.27 13.60 2.70
N TYR A 26 -0.26 12.40 2.57
CA TYR A 26 0.16 11.42 1.56
C TYR A 26 -0.13 11.94 0.16
N TYR A 27 -1.34 12.42 -0.13
CA TYR A 27 -1.71 13.04 -1.41
C TYR A 27 -0.89 14.29 -1.70
N TYR A 28 -0.65 15.13 -0.70
CA TYR A 28 0.24 16.28 -0.86
C TYR A 28 1.64 15.88 -1.38
N GLU A 29 2.20 14.79 -0.89
CA GLU A 29 3.51 14.32 -1.37
C GLU A 29 3.48 13.73 -2.79
N GLY A 30 2.34 13.20 -3.19
CA GLY A 30 2.12 12.64 -4.53
C GLY A 30 1.67 13.65 -5.58
N SER A 31 1.25 14.84 -5.17
CA SER A 31 0.56 15.79 -6.04
C SER A 31 1.40 16.34 -7.20
N ASP A 32 2.73 16.27 -7.11
CA ASP A 32 3.63 16.68 -8.18
C ASP A 32 3.72 15.68 -9.35
N TRP A 33 3.31 14.43 -9.13
CA TRP A 33 3.37 13.36 -10.14
C TRP A 33 2.06 12.60 -10.33
N ALA A 34 1.08 12.74 -9.42
CA ALA A 34 -0.23 12.12 -9.52
C ALA A 34 -1.27 13.02 -10.24
N ASP A 35 -0.89 14.23 -10.65
CA ASP A 35 -1.77 15.24 -11.28
C ASP A 35 -3.03 15.53 -10.43
N GLU A 36 -2.82 15.68 -9.13
CA GLU A 36 -3.88 15.94 -8.16
C GLU A 36 -3.81 17.39 -7.63
N ASP A 37 -4.93 18.10 -7.71
CA ASP A 37 -5.08 19.44 -7.17
C ASP A 37 -5.90 19.46 -5.88
N ILE A 38 -5.70 20.50 -5.04
CA ILE A 38 -6.55 20.74 -3.87
C ILE A 38 -7.86 21.41 -4.31
N GLY A 39 -8.95 20.96 -3.71
CA GLY A 39 -10.25 21.58 -3.86
C GLY A 39 -10.36 22.96 -3.18
N PRO A 40 -11.47 23.68 -3.39
CA PRO A 40 -11.71 25.01 -2.79
C PRO A 40 -11.86 24.96 -1.25
N ASP A 41 -12.06 23.78 -0.68
CA ASP A 41 -12.06 23.49 0.76
C ASP A 41 -10.65 23.27 1.34
N GLY A 42 -9.64 23.28 0.49
CA GLY A 42 -8.25 23.05 0.87
C GLY A 42 -7.87 21.59 1.09
N LEU A 43 -8.67 20.66 0.57
CA LEU A 43 -8.45 19.22 0.68
C LEU A 43 -8.17 18.61 -0.69
N PHE A 44 -7.37 17.56 -0.71
CA PHE A 44 -7.27 16.64 -1.85
C PHE A 44 -8.56 15.80 -1.94
N ASP A 45 -8.86 15.30 -3.15
CA ASP A 45 -10.08 14.54 -3.46
C ASP A 45 -10.04 13.14 -2.80
N ALA A 46 -10.23 13.13 -1.48
CA ALA A 46 -10.40 11.93 -0.67
C ALA A 46 -11.65 12.08 0.18
N SER A 47 -12.62 11.20 -0.01
CA SER A 47 -13.81 11.16 0.84
C SER A 47 -13.47 10.61 2.21
N PRO A 48 -13.84 11.29 3.31
CA PRO A 48 -13.70 10.76 4.67
C PRO A 48 -14.35 9.38 4.83
N GLU A 49 -15.47 9.14 4.14
CA GLU A 49 -16.19 7.86 4.14
C GLU A 49 -15.37 6.75 3.50
N GLN A 50 -14.76 6.99 2.33
CA GLN A 50 -13.88 6.02 1.66
C GLN A 50 -12.67 5.67 2.52
N ILE A 51 -12.08 6.65 3.20
CA ILE A 51 -10.97 6.39 4.11
C ILE A 51 -11.43 5.59 5.34
N ALA A 52 -12.63 5.88 5.87
CA ALA A 52 -13.21 5.13 6.98
C ALA A 52 -13.53 3.67 6.60
N ASP A 53 -13.80 3.38 5.34
CA ASP A 53 -14.05 2.03 4.86
C ASP A 53 -12.87 1.08 5.07
N TYR A 54 -11.63 1.57 5.00
CA TYR A 54 -10.45 0.75 5.35
C TYR A 54 -10.46 0.23 6.79
N ILE A 55 -11.22 0.89 7.67
CA ILE A 55 -11.35 0.51 9.09
C ILE A 55 -12.60 -0.33 9.32
N ASN A 56 -13.71 0.05 8.66
CA ASN A 56 -15.04 -0.46 8.94
C ASN A 56 -15.41 -1.69 8.11
N ASP A 57 -14.83 -1.83 6.91
CA ASP A 57 -15.03 -3.02 6.08
C ASP A 57 -14.16 -4.18 6.58
N ALA A 58 -14.79 -5.32 6.85
CA ALA A 58 -14.08 -6.52 7.32
C ALA A 58 -13.13 -7.13 6.30
N ALA A 59 -13.33 -6.86 5.01
CA ALA A 59 -12.44 -7.31 3.93
C ALA A 59 -11.20 -6.43 3.77
N LYS A 60 -11.18 -5.25 4.41
CA LYS A 60 -10.07 -4.28 4.30
C LYS A 60 -9.23 -4.23 5.57
N GLY A 61 -8.06 -3.64 5.47
CA GLY A 61 -7.14 -3.46 6.58
C GLY A 61 -6.64 -2.04 6.71
N ALA A 62 -6.59 -1.52 7.93
CA ALA A 62 -5.95 -0.24 8.24
C ALA A 62 -5.08 -0.38 9.48
N TYR A 63 -3.82 0.05 9.38
CA TYR A 63 -2.83 -0.12 10.45
C TYR A 63 -2.00 1.14 10.63
N TRP A 64 -1.83 1.56 11.88
CA TRP A 64 -0.78 2.49 12.25
C TRP A 64 0.58 1.82 12.19
N ILE A 65 1.57 2.53 11.66
CA ILE A 65 2.97 2.16 11.78
C ILE A 65 3.54 2.96 12.96
N MET A 66 4.00 2.23 13.96
CA MET A 66 4.45 2.83 15.23
C MET A 66 5.97 2.78 15.37
N LYS A 67 6.57 3.81 15.96
CA LYS A 67 8.00 3.84 16.35
C LYS A 67 8.14 4.37 17.76
N ASN A 68 8.62 3.53 18.68
CA ASN A 68 8.82 3.90 20.10
C ASN A 68 7.57 4.54 20.74
N GLY A 69 6.38 3.99 20.43
CA GLY A 69 5.10 4.51 20.92
C GLY A 69 4.56 5.73 20.18
N ALA A 70 5.29 6.29 19.22
CA ALA A 70 4.83 7.40 18.40
C ALA A 70 4.27 6.93 17.05
N LEU A 71 3.25 7.64 16.55
CA LEU A 71 2.69 7.43 15.22
C LEU A 71 3.71 7.86 14.16
N ALA A 72 4.15 6.90 13.35
CA ALA A 72 5.18 7.10 12.32
C ALA A 72 4.63 7.03 10.89
N GLY A 73 3.43 6.47 10.70
CA GLY A 73 2.82 6.33 9.39
C GLY A 73 1.59 5.42 9.42
N PHE A 74 1.13 5.03 8.25
CA PHE A 74 0.05 4.07 8.11
C PHE A 74 0.29 3.13 6.92
N VAL A 75 -0.43 2.02 6.91
CA VAL A 75 -0.59 1.15 5.75
C VAL A 75 -2.04 0.67 5.71
N VAL A 76 -2.61 0.63 4.51
CA VAL A 76 -3.96 0.10 4.28
C VAL A 76 -3.91 -1.01 3.25
N THR A 77 -4.85 -1.97 3.38
CA THR A 77 -4.99 -3.10 2.47
C THR A 77 -6.43 -3.28 2.04
N GLU A 78 -6.61 -3.85 0.86
CA GLU A 78 -7.92 -4.22 0.35
C GLU A 78 -7.82 -5.42 -0.62
N PRO A 79 -8.91 -6.16 -0.84
CA PRO A 79 -8.92 -7.25 -1.81
C PRO A 79 -8.83 -6.72 -3.24
N PHE A 80 -8.01 -7.36 -4.05
CA PHE A 80 -7.85 -7.06 -5.47
C PHE A 80 -8.04 -8.33 -6.30
N THR A 81 -8.82 -8.24 -7.38
CA THR A 81 -8.98 -9.36 -8.30
C THR A 81 -7.89 -9.31 -9.38
N LEU A 82 -7.01 -10.30 -9.38
CA LEU A 82 -5.97 -10.46 -10.38
C LEU A 82 -6.55 -10.81 -11.76
N PRO A 83 -5.82 -10.59 -12.86
CA PRO A 83 -6.28 -10.91 -14.21
C PRO A 83 -6.68 -12.38 -14.43
N ASN A 84 -6.12 -13.31 -13.66
CA ASN A 84 -6.47 -14.73 -13.69
C ASN A 84 -7.75 -15.06 -12.88
N GLY A 85 -8.41 -14.07 -12.28
CA GLY A 85 -9.62 -14.22 -11.49
C GLY A 85 -9.39 -14.60 -10.02
N SER A 86 -8.14 -14.83 -9.60
CA SER A 86 -7.84 -15.05 -8.17
C SER A 86 -7.87 -13.73 -7.39
N VAL A 87 -8.15 -13.82 -6.08
CA VAL A 87 -8.15 -12.66 -5.20
C VAL A 87 -6.79 -12.57 -4.49
N ALA A 88 -6.17 -11.41 -4.59
CA ALA A 88 -4.96 -11.04 -3.87
C ALA A 88 -5.29 -9.99 -2.79
N GLU A 89 -4.45 -9.89 -1.78
CA GLU A 89 -4.49 -8.78 -0.83
C GLU A 89 -3.60 -7.64 -1.38
N GLU A 90 -4.17 -6.50 -1.69
CA GLU A 90 -3.40 -5.34 -2.13
C GLU A 90 -2.89 -4.54 -0.94
N VAL A 91 -1.60 -4.23 -0.93
CA VAL A 91 -1.07 -3.13 -0.12
C VAL A 91 -1.36 -1.85 -0.90
N ALA A 92 -2.54 -1.28 -0.64
CA ALA A 92 -3.09 -0.18 -1.42
C ALA A 92 -2.29 1.11 -1.20
N ASP A 93 -2.09 1.51 0.06
CA ASP A 93 -1.31 2.69 0.39
C ASP A 93 -0.38 2.43 1.57
N LEU A 94 0.84 2.95 1.47
CA LEU A 94 1.88 2.88 2.49
C LEU A 94 2.55 4.24 2.65
N PHE A 95 2.41 4.84 3.81
CA PHE A 95 2.96 6.17 4.09
C PHE A 95 3.78 6.21 5.38
N ILE A 96 4.99 6.75 5.28
CA ILE A 96 5.86 7.03 6.43
C ILE A 96 6.09 8.54 6.52
N LEU A 97 5.81 9.12 7.67
CA LEU A 97 6.10 10.52 7.97
C LEU A 97 7.59 10.81 7.78
N LYS A 98 7.93 11.95 7.18
CA LYS A 98 9.33 12.32 6.80
C LYS A 98 10.34 12.08 7.90
N ARG A 99 10.00 12.45 9.15
CA ARG A 99 10.86 12.28 10.33
C ARG A 99 11.31 10.83 10.56
N TYR A 100 10.48 9.86 10.18
CA TYR A 100 10.69 8.43 10.47
C TYR A 100 11.19 7.63 9.28
N ARG A 101 11.43 8.28 8.13
CA ARG A 101 11.93 7.63 6.92
C ARG A 101 13.38 7.17 7.07
N ARG A 102 13.80 6.24 6.22
CA ARG A 102 15.16 5.68 6.15
C ARG A 102 15.62 4.99 7.45
N GLN A 103 14.68 4.52 8.25
CA GLN A 103 14.90 3.78 9.51
C GLN A 103 14.41 2.34 9.42
N GLY A 104 14.11 1.82 8.23
CA GLY A 104 13.64 0.45 8.01
C GLY A 104 12.13 0.23 8.27
N LEU A 105 11.39 1.21 8.78
CA LEU A 105 9.99 1.03 9.22
C LEU A 105 9.04 0.53 8.14
N ALA A 106 9.15 1.04 6.91
CA ALA A 106 8.31 0.57 5.81
C ALA A 106 8.57 -0.91 5.52
N LEU A 107 9.83 -1.34 5.53
CA LEU A 107 10.21 -2.74 5.33
C LEU A 107 9.69 -3.63 6.46
N GLU A 108 9.85 -3.21 7.71
CA GLU A 108 9.34 -3.93 8.89
C GLU A 108 7.81 -4.05 8.84
N ALA A 109 7.11 -2.97 8.44
CA ALA A 109 5.66 -2.95 8.30
C ALA A 109 5.17 -3.92 7.22
N VAL A 110 5.75 -3.87 6.01
CA VAL A 110 5.37 -4.78 4.92
C VAL A 110 5.69 -6.23 5.26
N HIS A 111 6.83 -6.52 5.88
CA HIS A 111 7.15 -7.88 6.33
C HIS A 111 6.17 -8.40 7.39
N ALA A 112 5.78 -7.55 8.35
CA ALA A 112 4.80 -7.92 9.35
C ALA A 112 3.43 -8.20 8.73
N LEU A 113 3.03 -7.37 7.77
CA LEU A 113 1.75 -7.49 7.06
C LEU A 113 1.72 -8.74 6.16
N ALA A 114 2.76 -8.95 5.35
CA ALA A 114 2.86 -10.09 4.43
C ALA A 114 2.78 -11.46 5.13
N ARG A 115 3.17 -11.53 6.40
CA ARG A 115 3.01 -12.77 7.21
C ARG A 115 1.57 -13.07 7.59
N THR A 116 0.67 -12.10 7.47
CA THR A 116 -0.76 -12.29 7.73
C THR A 116 -1.52 -12.73 6.49
N PHE A 117 -0.94 -12.55 5.31
CA PHE A 117 -1.56 -12.94 4.04
C PHE A 117 -1.49 -14.46 3.85
N THR A 118 -2.60 -15.06 3.49
CA THR A 118 -2.72 -16.51 3.25
C THR A 118 -2.63 -16.88 1.78
N GLY A 119 -2.63 -15.90 0.89
CA GLY A 119 -2.60 -16.04 -0.57
C GLY A 119 -1.64 -15.06 -1.24
N PRO A 120 -1.79 -14.86 -2.54
CA PRO A 120 -1.03 -13.86 -3.26
C PRO A 120 -1.36 -12.47 -2.75
N TRP A 121 -0.40 -11.55 -2.89
CA TRP A 121 -0.62 -10.15 -2.59
C TRP A 121 -0.09 -9.26 -3.70
N LEU A 122 -0.55 -8.03 -3.75
CA LEU A 122 -0.30 -7.08 -4.81
C LEU A 122 0.20 -5.75 -4.26
N VAL A 123 0.98 -5.06 -5.05
CA VAL A 123 1.22 -3.63 -4.90
C VAL A 123 1.19 -2.95 -6.27
N ALA A 124 0.56 -1.79 -6.34
CA ALA A 124 0.61 -0.90 -7.48
C ALA A 124 1.49 0.31 -7.15
N VAL A 125 2.42 0.64 -8.03
CA VAL A 125 3.39 1.71 -7.81
C VAL A 125 3.30 2.70 -8.95
N PHE A 126 3.12 3.98 -8.65
CA PHE A 126 3.19 5.02 -9.67
C PHE A 126 4.55 5.03 -10.34
N ARG A 127 4.56 5.01 -11.68
CA ARG A 127 5.81 5.02 -12.48
C ARG A 127 6.63 6.26 -12.24
N ALA A 128 5.97 7.38 -11.94
CA ALA A 128 6.60 8.65 -11.64
C ALA A 128 7.20 8.73 -10.22
N ASP A 129 6.76 7.88 -9.28
CA ASP A 129 7.34 7.83 -7.93
C ASP A 129 8.61 6.97 -7.89
N ALA A 130 9.74 7.57 -8.26
CA ALA A 130 11.03 6.90 -8.23
C ALA A 130 11.45 6.42 -6.82
N ARG A 131 10.94 7.06 -5.75
CA ARG A 131 11.27 6.68 -4.35
C ARG A 131 10.54 5.40 -3.96
N ALA A 132 9.24 5.33 -4.26
CA ALA A 132 8.48 4.10 -4.04
C ALA A 132 9.02 2.97 -4.91
N GLY A 133 9.29 3.22 -6.20
CA GLY A 133 9.90 2.23 -7.09
C GLY A 133 11.20 1.65 -6.53
N ALA A 134 12.12 2.50 -6.06
CA ALA A 134 13.38 2.05 -5.47
C ALA A 134 13.19 1.28 -4.14
N PHE A 135 12.19 1.62 -3.35
CA PHE A 135 11.84 0.89 -2.13
C PHE A 135 11.34 -0.52 -2.46
N TRP A 136 10.36 -0.63 -3.34
CA TRP A 136 9.76 -1.91 -3.71
C TRP A 136 10.75 -2.84 -4.41
N GLN A 137 11.59 -2.32 -5.31
CA GLN A 137 12.66 -3.10 -5.95
C GLN A 137 13.63 -3.72 -4.93
N ARG A 138 14.03 -2.97 -3.89
CA ARG A 138 14.87 -3.51 -2.82
C ARG A 138 14.16 -4.58 -2.00
N LEU A 139 12.88 -4.41 -1.72
CA LEU A 139 12.07 -5.41 -1.04
C LEU A 139 11.97 -6.68 -1.88
N PHE A 140 11.66 -6.55 -3.16
CA PHE A 140 11.53 -7.70 -4.08
C PHE A 140 12.83 -8.50 -4.21
N ALA A 141 13.99 -7.83 -4.19
CA ALA A 141 15.29 -8.49 -4.20
C ALA A 141 15.55 -9.38 -2.96
N MET A 142 14.78 -9.20 -1.89
CA MET A 142 14.88 -10.01 -0.66
C MET A 142 13.91 -11.20 -0.65
N LEU A 143 12.98 -11.25 -1.62
CA LEU A 143 12.01 -12.34 -1.76
C LEU A 143 12.62 -13.54 -2.51
N PRO A 144 12.04 -14.74 -2.38
CA PRO A 144 12.48 -15.89 -3.14
C PRO A 144 12.49 -15.62 -4.66
N PRO A 145 13.42 -16.22 -5.42
CA PRO A 145 13.44 -16.08 -6.87
C PRO A 145 12.08 -16.45 -7.49
N ASN A 146 11.66 -15.71 -8.50
CA ASN A 146 10.42 -15.91 -9.24
C ASN A 146 9.12 -15.75 -8.42
N SER A 147 9.18 -15.17 -7.22
CA SER A 147 7.96 -14.90 -6.42
C SER A 147 7.25 -13.62 -6.81
N VAL A 148 7.87 -12.75 -7.61
CA VAL A 148 7.32 -11.46 -8.03
C VAL A 148 7.10 -11.47 -9.53
N ARG A 149 5.90 -11.07 -9.95
CA ARG A 149 5.54 -10.85 -11.34
C ARG A 149 5.02 -9.43 -11.52
N SER A 150 5.67 -8.69 -12.41
CA SER A 150 5.24 -7.33 -12.77
C SER A 150 4.41 -7.36 -14.05
N TYR A 151 3.40 -6.50 -14.12
CA TYR A 151 2.56 -6.36 -15.30
C TYR A 151 1.99 -4.96 -15.44
N ASP A 152 1.69 -4.61 -16.70
CA ASP A 152 1.00 -3.38 -17.06
C ASP A 152 -0.50 -3.60 -17.07
N ASN A 153 -1.24 -2.69 -16.43
CA ASN A 153 -2.69 -2.68 -16.50
C ASN A 153 -3.11 -1.56 -17.47
N PRO A 154 -3.73 -1.88 -18.62
CA PRO A 154 -4.13 -0.87 -19.60
C PRO A 154 -5.12 0.17 -19.06
N ASN A 155 -5.88 -0.19 -18.01
CA ASN A 155 -6.82 0.72 -17.36
C ASN A 155 -6.15 1.65 -16.33
N LEU A 156 -4.89 1.36 -15.97
CA LEU A 156 -4.10 2.11 -15.00
C LEU A 156 -2.69 2.37 -15.54
N PRO A 157 -2.53 3.12 -16.64
CA PRO A 157 -1.27 3.25 -17.38
C PRO A 157 -0.14 3.89 -16.56
N ASP A 158 -0.49 4.71 -15.58
CA ASP A 158 0.46 5.40 -14.72
C ASP A 158 1.00 4.53 -13.58
N LEU A 159 0.41 3.34 -13.39
CA LEU A 159 0.81 2.37 -12.38
C LEU A 159 1.56 1.19 -12.99
N LEU A 160 2.54 0.68 -12.24
CA LEU A 160 3.14 -0.62 -12.48
C LEU A 160 2.70 -1.55 -11.34
N GLN A 161 2.04 -2.63 -11.69
CA GLN A 161 1.54 -3.60 -10.72
C GLN A 161 2.53 -4.75 -10.53
N HIS A 162 2.66 -5.20 -9.29
CA HIS A 162 3.51 -6.33 -8.91
C HIS A 162 2.70 -7.31 -8.07
N ALA A 163 2.46 -8.49 -8.61
CA ALA A 163 1.86 -9.61 -7.88
C ALA A 163 2.96 -10.47 -7.24
N ILE A 164 2.79 -10.80 -5.97
CA ILE A 164 3.75 -11.58 -5.18
C ILE A 164 3.09 -12.90 -4.76
N ASN A 165 3.83 -14.00 -4.91
CA ASN A 165 3.36 -15.36 -4.61
C ASN A 165 2.08 -15.75 -5.37
N ASP A 166 1.88 -15.19 -6.55
CA ASP A 166 0.82 -15.61 -7.44
C ASP A 166 1.11 -17.01 -7.98
N ALA A 167 0.20 -17.97 -7.73
CA ALA A 167 0.41 -19.38 -8.05
C ALA A 167 0.48 -19.66 -9.56
N ASP A 168 -0.06 -18.76 -10.39
CA ASP A 168 -0.07 -18.88 -11.85
C ASP A 168 1.10 -18.18 -12.53
N HIS A 169 2.31 -18.47 -12.11
CA HIS A 169 3.54 -17.92 -12.74
C HIS A 169 3.67 -18.23 -14.24
N GLN A 170 2.79 -19.04 -14.83
CA GLN A 170 2.85 -19.47 -16.23
C GLN A 170 1.73 -18.93 -17.13
N ALA A 171 0.69 -18.31 -16.58
CA ALA A 171 -0.31 -17.68 -17.42
C ALA A 171 0.20 -16.29 -17.85
N PRO A 172 0.33 -16.01 -19.16
CA PRO A 172 0.58 -14.64 -19.57
C PRO A 172 -0.61 -13.79 -19.11
N PHE A 173 -0.33 -12.66 -18.45
CA PHE A 173 -1.36 -11.65 -18.28
C PHE A 173 -1.87 -11.33 -19.68
N MET A 174 -3.15 -11.62 -19.93
CA MET A 174 -3.73 -11.38 -21.25
C MET A 174 -3.64 -9.87 -21.52
N THR A 175 -2.70 -9.47 -22.36
CA THR A 175 -2.82 -8.19 -23.05
C THR A 175 -4.10 -8.29 -23.85
N SER A 176 -5.14 -7.57 -23.44
CA SER A 176 -6.34 -7.41 -24.24
C SER A 176 -5.92 -6.73 -25.53
N THR A 177 -5.70 -7.56 -26.57
CA THR A 177 -5.61 -7.07 -27.94
C THR A 177 -7.02 -6.77 -28.39
N THR A 178 -7.40 -5.52 -28.45
CA THR A 178 -8.26 -4.98 -29.53
C THR A 178 -8.17 -3.49 -29.53
#